data_89514deab76161b40038fd9cbea17bb8
#
_entry.id   89514deab76161b40038fd9cbea17bb8
#
_cell.length_a   1.000
_cell.length_b   1.000
_cell.length_c   1.000
_cell.angle_alpha   90.00
_cell.angle_beta   90.00
_cell.angle_gamma   90.00
#
_symmetry.space_group_name_H-M   'P 1'
#
loop_
_entity.id
_entity.type
_entity.pdbx_description
1 polymer ?
#
loop_
_entity_poly.entity_id
_entity_poly.type
_entity_poly.pdbx_seq_one_letter_code
_entity_poly.pdbx_strand_id
1 'polypeptide(L)'
;MWEFIARSLEASTIFTIAALGELINQRSGVLNVGIEGVMLFGATFGFIAAQSTESYLLGFLVGIAIGGLLGFLHGFFSITLGADQVVSGMGIWILGFGLTTYIGSPYTGPLGMKRIPTILGLSPFFYVGIALAVVSWFVLSKTSLGLRIRSVGENPSVAEVSGIDVTKTR
;
A
#
# COMPACT_ATOMS: atom_id res chain seq x y z
N MET A 1 -18.98 24.03 5.53
CA MET A 1 -19.42 22.70 5.01
C MET A 1 -18.45 22.14 3.97
N TRP A 2 -18.05 22.90 2.95
CA TRP A 2 -17.09 22.45 1.93
C TRP A 2 -15.73 22.01 2.52
N GLU A 3 -15.15 22.78 3.43
CA GLU A 3 -13.87 22.43 4.06
C GLU A 3 -13.92 21.10 4.83
N PHE A 4 -15.04 20.80 5.48
CA PHE A 4 -15.22 19.51 6.17
C PHE A 4 -15.23 18.36 5.17
N ILE A 5 -15.99 18.52 4.07
CA ILE A 5 -16.07 17.52 3.00
C ILE A 5 -14.68 17.31 2.35
N ALA A 6 -13.98 18.40 2.03
CA ALA A 6 -12.67 18.32 1.42
C ALA A 6 -11.66 17.58 2.33
N ARG A 7 -11.61 17.92 3.61
CA ARG A 7 -10.73 17.22 4.58
C ARG A 7 -11.09 15.75 4.75
N SER A 8 -12.37 15.41 4.75
CA SER A 8 -12.83 14.01 4.82
C SER A 8 -12.42 13.23 3.58
N LEU A 9 -12.54 13.81 2.39
CA LEU A 9 -12.10 13.21 1.13
C LEU A 9 -10.57 13.02 1.09
N GLU A 10 -9.80 14.00 1.56
CA GLU A 10 -8.35 13.88 1.67
C GLU A 10 -7.92 12.77 2.64
N ALA A 11 -8.54 12.70 3.82
CA ALA A 11 -8.26 11.65 4.79
C ALA A 11 -8.61 10.26 4.23
N SER A 12 -9.74 10.13 3.52
CA SER A 12 -10.16 8.86 2.93
C SER A 12 -9.24 8.38 1.80
N THR A 13 -8.49 9.28 1.15
CA THR A 13 -7.57 8.94 0.06
C THR A 13 -6.50 7.94 0.49
N ILE A 14 -5.94 8.13 1.68
CA ILE A 14 -4.89 7.26 2.23
C ILE A 14 -5.42 5.83 2.36
N PHE A 15 -6.61 5.68 2.96
CA PHE A 15 -7.26 4.38 3.12
C PHE A 15 -7.69 3.78 1.79
N THR A 16 -8.14 4.60 0.84
CA THR A 16 -8.50 4.15 -0.50
C THR A 16 -7.32 3.54 -1.23
N ILE A 17 -6.15 4.21 -1.23
CA ILE A 17 -4.94 3.69 -1.89
C ILE A 17 -4.48 2.39 -1.23
N ALA A 18 -4.47 2.33 0.11
CA ALA A 18 -4.13 1.13 0.84
C ALA A 18 -5.10 -0.03 0.54
N ALA A 19 -6.41 0.24 0.55
CA ALA A 19 -7.43 -0.74 0.23
C ALA A 19 -7.34 -1.27 -1.21
N LEU A 20 -6.95 -0.43 -2.18
CA LEU A 20 -6.70 -0.87 -3.56
C LEU A 20 -5.53 -1.84 -3.64
N GLY A 21 -4.45 -1.59 -2.91
CA GLY A 21 -3.32 -2.53 -2.82
C GLY A 21 -3.75 -3.87 -2.24
N GLU A 22 -4.46 -3.84 -1.12
CA GLU A 22 -4.97 -5.06 -0.48
C GLU A 22 -6.02 -5.79 -1.33
N LEU A 23 -6.85 -5.07 -2.07
CA LEU A 23 -7.79 -5.66 -3.02
C LEU A 23 -7.08 -6.52 -4.06
N ILE A 24 -5.95 -6.07 -4.59
CA ILE A 24 -5.17 -6.84 -5.58
C ILE A 24 -4.58 -8.08 -4.92
N ASN A 25 -4.04 -7.98 -3.72
CA ASN A 25 -3.52 -9.10 -2.95
C ASN A 25 -4.61 -10.15 -2.71
N GLN A 26 -5.75 -9.75 -2.18
CA GLN A 26 -6.88 -10.67 -1.89
C GLN A 26 -7.43 -11.32 -3.16
N ARG A 27 -7.45 -10.58 -4.28
CA ARG A 27 -7.84 -11.15 -5.58
C ARG A 27 -6.86 -12.19 -6.11
N SER A 28 -5.61 -12.19 -5.64
CA SER A 28 -4.63 -13.24 -5.93
C SER A 28 -4.64 -14.40 -4.93
N GLY A 29 -5.48 -14.31 -3.89
CA GLY A 29 -5.55 -15.29 -2.80
C GLY A 29 -4.49 -15.10 -1.72
N VAL A 30 -3.94 -13.89 -1.60
CA VAL A 30 -3.00 -13.50 -0.52
C VAL A 30 -3.69 -12.48 0.38
N LEU A 31 -3.68 -12.71 1.69
CA LEU A 31 -4.24 -11.81 2.70
C LEU A 31 -3.10 -11.13 3.47
N ASN A 32 -3.07 -9.81 3.47
CA ASN A 32 -2.09 -9.03 4.23
C ASN A 32 -2.76 -8.25 5.37
N VAL A 33 -2.87 -8.86 6.54
CA VAL A 33 -3.39 -8.20 7.75
C VAL A 33 -2.43 -7.12 8.26
N GLY A 34 -1.17 -7.11 7.79
CA GLY A 34 -0.14 -6.16 8.20
C GLY A 34 -0.15 -4.83 7.46
N ILE A 35 -1.16 -4.53 6.65
CA ILE A 35 -1.21 -3.31 5.82
C ILE A 35 -1.04 -2.03 6.62
N GLU A 36 -1.60 -1.95 7.83
CA GLU A 36 -1.42 -0.79 8.72
C GLU A 36 0.04 -0.61 9.13
N GLY A 37 0.75 -1.71 9.42
CA GLY A 37 2.18 -1.67 9.71
C GLY A 37 2.99 -1.18 8.51
N VAL A 38 2.67 -1.64 7.30
CA VAL A 38 3.28 -1.16 6.05
C VAL A 38 3.03 0.33 5.85
N MET A 39 1.81 0.81 6.11
CA MET A 39 1.46 2.24 6.03
C MET A 39 2.26 3.06 7.04
N LEU A 40 2.39 2.59 8.29
CA LEU A 40 3.16 3.28 9.34
C LEU A 40 4.63 3.39 8.95
N PHE A 41 5.24 2.31 8.46
CA PHE A 41 6.63 2.34 7.99
C PHE A 41 6.79 3.32 6.82
N GLY A 42 5.95 3.20 5.79
CA GLY A 42 5.98 4.09 4.63
C GLY A 42 5.83 5.57 5.01
N ALA A 43 4.90 5.87 5.92
CA ALA A 43 4.68 7.22 6.43
C ALA A 43 5.88 7.74 7.23
N THR A 44 6.41 6.95 8.15
CA THR A 44 7.52 7.37 9.03
C THR A 44 8.79 7.63 8.23
N PHE A 45 9.23 6.65 7.43
CA PHE A 45 10.46 6.79 6.65
C PHE A 45 10.31 7.80 5.51
N GLY A 46 9.15 7.87 4.88
CA GLY A 46 8.84 8.88 3.88
C GLY A 46 8.88 10.29 4.48
N PHE A 47 8.32 10.49 5.68
CA PHE A 47 8.35 11.75 6.39
C PHE A 47 9.79 12.15 6.76
N ILE A 48 10.56 11.24 7.35
CA ILE A 48 11.97 11.49 7.71
C ILE A 48 12.78 11.87 6.47
N ALA A 49 12.61 11.13 5.36
CA ALA A 49 13.30 11.44 4.12
C ALA A 49 12.89 12.80 3.54
N ALA A 50 11.59 13.12 3.55
CA ALA A 50 11.10 14.42 3.08
C ALA A 50 11.67 15.57 3.92
N GLN A 51 11.68 15.42 5.24
CA GLN A 51 12.21 16.43 6.17
C GLN A 51 13.73 16.62 6.02
N SER A 52 14.48 15.51 5.89
CA SER A 52 15.94 15.57 5.80
C SER A 52 16.45 16.10 4.45
N THR A 53 15.68 15.91 3.39
CA THR A 53 16.07 16.33 2.01
C THR A 53 15.32 17.55 1.52
N GLU A 54 14.38 18.08 2.30
CA GLU A 54 13.46 19.15 1.90
C GLU A 54 12.70 18.85 0.59
N SER A 55 12.51 17.55 0.27
CA SER A 55 11.92 17.09 -0.97
C SER A 55 10.76 16.13 -0.75
N TYR A 56 9.55 16.56 -1.09
CA TYR A 56 8.36 15.68 -1.06
C TYR A 56 8.50 14.48 -2.01
N LEU A 57 9.15 14.67 -3.16
CA LEU A 57 9.35 13.60 -4.13
C LEU A 57 10.20 12.47 -3.54
N LEU A 58 11.32 12.82 -2.89
CA LEU A 58 12.17 11.83 -2.24
C LEU A 58 11.46 11.14 -1.08
N GLY A 59 10.71 11.88 -0.26
CA GLY A 59 9.88 11.28 0.78
C GLY A 59 8.87 10.27 0.23
N PHE A 60 8.20 10.62 -0.86
CA PHE A 60 7.24 9.73 -1.51
C PHE A 60 7.91 8.48 -2.10
N LEU A 61 9.04 8.62 -2.77
CA LEU A 61 9.80 7.49 -3.32
C LEU A 61 10.31 6.55 -2.23
N VAL A 62 10.81 7.11 -1.12
CA VAL A 62 11.23 6.30 0.04
C VAL A 62 10.04 5.57 0.65
N GLY A 63 8.89 6.22 0.81
CA GLY A 63 7.67 5.59 1.29
C GLY A 63 7.25 4.41 0.41
N ILE A 64 7.27 4.57 -0.92
CA ILE A 64 6.99 3.49 -1.88
C ILE A 64 8.01 2.36 -1.75
N ALA A 65 9.30 2.67 -1.67
CA ALA A 65 10.36 1.67 -1.58
C ALA A 65 10.23 0.82 -0.29
N ILE A 66 9.97 1.47 0.84
CA ILE A 66 9.76 0.80 2.13
C ILE A 66 8.48 -0.05 2.11
N GLY A 67 7.38 0.50 1.60
CA GLY A 67 6.13 -0.25 1.45
C GLY A 67 6.30 -1.47 0.53
N GLY A 68 7.00 -1.31 -0.59
CA GLY A 68 7.34 -2.39 -1.51
C GLY A 68 8.22 -3.47 -0.87
N LEU A 69 9.23 -3.06 -0.08
CA LEU A 69 10.10 -4.00 0.65
C LEU A 69 9.29 -4.84 1.66
N LEU A 70 8.42 -4.21 2.44
CA LEU A 70 7.60 -4.92 3.41
C LEU A 70 6.54 -5.82 2.74
N GLY A 71 5.95 -5.36 1.64
CA GLY A 71 5.07 -6.19 0.82
C GLY A 71 5.80 -7.41 0.25
N PHE A 72 7.03 -7.22 -0.25
CA PHE A 72 7.88 -8.31 -0.70
C PHE A 72 8.22 -9.29 0.44
N LEU A 73 8.56 -8.79 1.63
CA LEU A 73 8.82 -9.65 2.79
C LEU A 73 7.58 -10.47 3.18
N HIS A 74 6.40 -9.83 3.21
CA HIS A 74 5.15 -10.55 3.47
C HIS A 74 4.90 -11.64 2.42
N GLY A 75 5.05 -11.32 1.14
CA GLY A 75 4.91 -12.28 0.05
C GLY A 75 5.93 -13.41 0.13
N PHE A 76 7.17 -13.12 0.47
CA PHE A 76 8.21 -14.13 0.66
C PHE A 76 7.84 -15.13 1.77
N PHE A 77 7.41 -14.64 2.94
CA PHE A 77 6.99 -15.52 4.02
C PHE A 77 5.73 -16.31 3.68
N SER A 78 4.71 -15.66 3.15
CA SER A 78 3.39 -16.28 2.93
C SER A 78 3.32 -17.14 1.65
N ILE A 79 4.05 -16.77 0.59
CA ILE A 79 3.97 -17.47 -0.70
C ILE A 79 5.15 -18.46 -0.84
N THR A 80 6.38 -18.00 -0.59
CA THR A 80 7.58 -18.82 -0.83
C THR A 80 7.83 -19.81 0.30
N LEU A 81 7.74 -19.36 1.56
CA LEU A 81 7.95 -20.22 2.73
C LEU A 81 6.66 -20.93 3.19
N GLY A 82 5.49 -20.58 2.64
CA GLY A 82 4.22 -21.18 3.03
C GLY A 82 3.80 -20.88 4.47
N ALA A 83 4.31 -19.81 5.08
CA ALA A 83 3.93 -19.39 6.41
C ALA A 83 2.48 -18.90 6.45
N ASP A 84 1.85 -18.98 7.61
CA ASP A 84 0.51 -18.44 7.80
C ASP A 84 0.47 -16.94 7.50
N GLN A 85 -0.43 -16.54 6.59
CA GLN A 85 -0.54 -15.18 6.08
C GLN A 85 -0.93 -14.17 7.16
N VAL A 86 -1.81 -14.60 8.09
CA VAL A 86 -2.27 -13.76 9.20
C VAL A 86 -1.12 -13.52 10.16
N VAL A 87 -0.39 -14.58 10.54
CA VAL A 87 0.75 -14.48 11.44
C VAL A 87 1.85 -13.61 10.84
N SER A 88 2.18 -13.79 9.56
CA SER A 88 3.15 -12.96 8.85
C SER A 88 2.72 -11.48 8.82
N GLY A 89 1.45 -11.22 8.51
CA GLY A 89 0.90 -9.87 8.51
C GLY A 89 0.90 -9.22 9.90
N MET A 90 0.47 -9.95 10.92
CA MET A 90 0.51 -9.47 12.30
C MET A 90 1.93 -9.15 12.78
N GLY A 91 2.93 -9.93 12.38
CA GLY A 91 4.33 -9.63 12.64
C GLY A 91 4.74 -8.26 12.08
N ILE A 92 4.40 -7.98 10.84
CA ILE A 92 4.66 -6.67 10.20
C ILE A 92 3.89 -5.55 10.91
N TRP A 93 2.65 -5.79 11.32
CA TRP A 93 1.84 -4.81 12.04
C TRP A 93 2.47 -4.45 13.39
N ILE A 94 2.86 -5.43 14.19
CA ILE A 94 3.49 -5.22 15.51
C ILE A 94 4.82 -4.48 15.35
N LEU A 95 5.66 -4.91 14.40
CA LEU A 95 6.93 -4.23 14.11
C LEU A 95 6.68 -2.81 13.61
N GLY A 96 5.68 -2.61 12.75
CA GLY A 96 5.27 -1.30 12.27
C GLY A 96 4.93 -0.36 13.41
N PHE A 97 4.04 -0.78 14.29
CA PHE A 97 3.61 0.02 15.42
C PHE A 97 4.77 0.33 16.39
N GLY A 98 5.57 -0.66 16.76
CA GLY A 98 6.66 -0.50 17.71
C GLY A 98 7.83 0.31 17.17
N LEU A 99 8.38 -0.10 16.03
CA LEU A 99 9.58 0.54 15.46
C LEU A 99 9.31 1.95 14.97
N THR A 100 8.16 2.18 14.31
CA THR A 100 7.86 3.52 13.78
C THR A 100 7.58 4.53 14.89
N THR A 101 6.97 4.10 16.00
CA THR A 101 6.80 4.95 17.18
C THR A 101 8.15 5.32 17.79
N TYR A 102 9.06 4.37 17.90
CA TYR A 102 10.40 4.62 18.46
C TYR A 102 11.25 5.50 17.52
N ILE A 103 11.36 5.14 16.24
CA ILE A 103 12.17 5.86 15.25
C ILE A 103 11.56 7.24 14.93
N GLY A 104 10.23 7.35 14.86
CA GLY A 104 9.53 8.58 14.54
C GLY A 104 9.49 9.58 15.69
N SER A 105 9.68 9.14 16.95
CA SER A 105 9.59 10.00 18.14
C SER A 105 10.41 11.29 18.06
N PRO A 106 11.68 11.32 17.60
CA PRO A 106 12.46 12.54 17.47
C PRO A 106 11.99 13.51 16.38
N TYR A 107 11.18 13.02 15.45
CA TYR A 107 10.71 13.77 14.28
C TYR A 107 9.28 14.28 14.43
N THR A 108 8.73 14.25 15.65
CA THR A 108 7.41 14.80 15.95
C THR A 108 7.47 16.32 15.97
N GLY A 109 6.82 16.97 15.01
CA GLY A 109 6.76 18.43 14.92
C GLY A 109 6.19 18.91 13.57
N PRO A 110 5.91 20.21 13.43
CA PRO A 110 5.48 20.75 12.17
C PRO A 110 6.63 20.67 11.15
N LEU A 111 6.33 20.12 9.97
CA LEU A 111 7.23 20.21 8.82
C LEU A 111 7.49 21.68 8.49
N GLY A 112 8.75 22.08 8.44
CA GLY A 112 9.16 23.40 7.95
C GLY A 112 8.94 23.59 6.43
N MET A 113 8.43 22.58 5.75
CA MET A 113 8.19 22.57 4.31
C MET A 113 6.90 23.29 3.95
N LYS A 114 6.89 23.96 2.79
CA LYS A 114 5.70 24.59 2.23
C LYS A 114 4.66 23.49 1.91
N ARG A 115 3.39 23.75 2.22
CA ARG A 115 2.31 22.82 1.88
C ARG A 115 2.26 22.58 0.37
N ILE A 116 1.96 21.36 -0.03
CA ILE A 116 1.71 21.01 -1.43
C ILE A 116 0.49 21.79 -1.91
N PRO A 117 0.57 22.49 -3.08
CA PRO A 117 -0.56 23.24 -3.59
C PRO A 117 -1.77 22.31 -3.85
N THR A 118 -2.94 22.77 -3.45
CA THR A 118 -4.20 22.06 -3.69
C THR A 118 -4.75 22.37 -5.07
N ILE A 119 -5.38 21.41 -5.71
CA ILE A 119 -6.10 21.55 -6.97
C ILE A 119 -7.59 21.48 -6.64
N LEU A 120 -8.35 22.54 -6.98
CA LEU A 120 -9.78 22.65 -6.64
C LEU A 120 -10.09 22.44 -5.14
N GLY A 121 -9.13 22.81 -4.27
CA GLY A 121 -9.27 22.66 -2.82
C GLY A 121 -8.98 21.26 -2.27
N LEU A 122 -8.50 20.33 -3.10
CA LEU A 122 -8.13 18.98 -2.73
C LEU A 122 -6.64 18.72 -3.04
N SER A 123 -6.04 17.84 -2.26
CA SER A 123 -4.66 17.40 -2.47
C SER A 123 -4.50 16.68 -3.82
N PRO A 124 -3.38 16.86 -4.56
CA PRO A 124 -3.08 16.07 -5.76
C PRO A 124 -3.18 14.56 -5.55
N PHE A 125 -2.90 14.07 -4.35
CA PHE A 125 -3.00 12.65 -4.01
C PHE A 125 -4.43 12.09 -4.09
N PHE A 126 -5.45 12.94 -3.89
CA PHE A 126 -6.85 12.54 -4.07
C PHE A 126 -7.12 12.12 -5.52
N TYR A 127 -6.64 12.90 -6.48
CA TYR A 127 -6.80 12.58 -7.91
C TYR A 127 -5.99 11.35 -8.31
N VAL A 128 -4.80 11.18 -7.72
CA VAL A 128 -4.00 9.96 -7.89
C VAL A 128 -4.75 8.75 -7.36
N GLY A 129 -5.40 8.85 -6.19
CA GLY A 129 -6.22 7.78 -5.62
C GLY A 129 -7.37 7.35 -6.55
N ILE A 130 -8.09 8.32 -7.14
CA ILE A 130 -9.14 8.03 -8.12
C ILE A 130 -8.57 7.38 -9.37
N ALA A 131 -7.46 7.90 -9.90
CA ALA A 131 -6.81 7.33 -11.09
C ALA A 131 -6.38 5.87 -10.82
N LEU A 132 -5.78 5.60 -9.66
CA LEU A 132 -5.40 4.24 -9.27
C LEU A 132 -6.61 3.32 -9.12
N ALA A 133 -7.75 3.81 -8.60
CA ALA A 133 -8.98 3.03 -8.51
C ALA A 133 -9.50 2.62 -9.90
N VAL A 134 -9.52 3.56 -10.85
CA VAL A 134 -9.95 3.29 -12.23
C VAL A 134 -8.98 2.33 -12.92
N VAL A 135 -7.67 2.52 -12.76
CA VAL A 135 -6.64 1.63 -13.33
C VAL A 135 -6.75 0.24 -12.73
N SER A 136 -6.88 0.10 -11.42
CA SER A 136 -7.04 -1.19 -10.73
C SER A 136 -8.29 -1.92 -11.21
N TRP A 137 -9.42 -1.20 -11.31
CA TRP A 137 -10.65 -1.76 -11.88
C TRP A 137 -10.45 -2.24 -13.32
N PHE A 138 -9.83 -1.42 -14.17
CA PHE A 138 -9.59 -1.77 -15.57
C PHE A 138 -8.66 -2.99 -15.67
N VAL A 139 -7.54 -3.00 -14.95
CA VAL A 139 -6.59 -4.12 -14.94
C VAL A 139 -7.27 -5.40 -14.48
N LEU A 140 -7.95 -5.38 -13.32
CA LEU A 140 -8.57 -6.56 -12.75
C LEU A 140 -9.76 -7.07 -13.59
N SER A 141 -10.52 -6.18 -14.24
CA SER A 141 -11.78 -6.57 -14.90
C SER A 141 -11.63 -6.76 -16.40
N LYS A 142 -10.68 -6.09 -17.06
CA LYS A 142 -10.61 -5.99 -18.53
C LYS A 142 -9.32 -6.52 -19.14
N THR A 143 -8.36 -7.00 -18.33
CA THR A 143 -7.08 -7.49 -18.87
C THR A 143 -6.85 -8.97 -18.57
N SER A 144 -5.96 -9.60 -19.39
CA SER A 144 -5.50 -10.97 -19.15
C SER A 144 -4.72 -11.13 -17.85
N LEU A 145 -4.02 -10.08 -17.39
CA LEU A 145 -3.38 -10.07 -16.07
C LEU A 145 -4.39 -10.19 -14.95
N GLY A 146 -5.46 -9.39 -15.00
CA GLY A 146 -6.53 -9.47 -14.01
C GLY A 146 -7.25 -10.82 -14.02
N LEU A 147 -7.41 -11.44 -15.19
CA LEU A 147 -7.96 -12.80 -15.28
C LEU A 147 -7.05 -13.81 -14.58
N ARG A 148 -5.73 -13.77 -14.81
CA ARG A 148 -4.75 -14.66 -14.14
C ARG A 148 -4.78 -14.47 -12.62
N ILE A 149 -4.74 -13.22 -12.16
CA ILE A 149 -4.78 -12.90 -10.72
C ILE A 149 -6.03 -13.51 -10.07
N ARG A 150 -7.21 -13.30 -10.66
CA ARG A 150 -8.47 -13.84 -10.12
C ARG A 150 -8.53 -15.36 -10.18
N SER A 151 -8.07 -15.98 -11.28
CA SER A 151 -8.05 -17.44 -11.41
C SER A 151 -7.19 -18.09 -10.34
N VAL A 152 -6.01 -17.52 -10.05
CA VAL A 152 -5.12 -17.99 -9.00
C VAL A 152 -5.72 -17.80 -7.61
N GLY A 153 -6.47 -16.73 -7.38
CA GLY A 153 -7.12 -16.48 -6.11
C GLY A 153 -8.32 -17.39 -5.85
N GLU A 154 -9.11 -17.69 -6.90
CA GLU A 154 -10.30 -18.55 -6.76
C GLU A 154 -9.94 -20.04 -6.65
N ASN A 155 -9.06 -20.53 -7.52
CA ASN A 155 -8.63 -21.95 -7.46
C ASN A 155 -7.20 -22.08 -7.98
N PRO A 156 -6.19 -22.06 -7.07
CA PRO A 156 -4.78 -22.18 -7.46
C PRO A 156 -4.47 -23.46 -8.24
N SER A 157 -5.07 -24.60 -7.84
CA SER A 157 -4.82 -25.91 -8.48
C SER A 157 -5.32 -25.94 -9.92
N VAL A 158 -6.51 -25.38 -10.18
CA VAL A 158 -7.06 -25.30 -11.55
C VAL A 158 -6.25 -24.32 -12.40
N ALA A 159 -5.80 -23.20 -11.83
CA ALA A 159 -4.94 -22.25 -12.52
C ALA A 159 -3.60 -22.89 -12.93
N GLU A 160 -3.00 -23.68 -12.06
CA GLU A 160 -1.73 -24.37 -12.30
C GLU A 160 -1.86 -25.41 -13.44
N VAL A 161 -2.90 -26.23 -13.41
CA VAL A 161 -3.18 -27.19 -14.48
C VAL A 161 -3.44 -26.48 -15.83
N SER A 162 -3.96 -25.25 -15.78
CA SER A 162 -4.17 -24.41 -16.96
C SER A 162 -2.90 -23.69 -17.44
N GLY A 163 -1.73 -23.99 -16.84
CA GLY A 163 -0.43 -23.44 -17.22
C GLY A 163 -0.11 -22.06 -16.62
N ILE A 164 -0.85 -21.61 -15.61
CA ILE A 164 -0.56 -20.37 -14.91
C ILE A 164 0.36 -20.66 -13.73
N ASP A 165 1.54 -20.01 -13.69
CA ASP A 165 2.45 -20.10 -12.55
C ASP A 165 1.84 -19.33 -11.37
N VAL A 166 1.35 -20.08 -10.39
CA VAL A 166 0.65 -19.55 -9.21
C VAL A 166 1.59 -18.70 -8.36
N THR A 167 2.81 -19.16 -8.13
CA THR A 167 3.79 -18.47 -7.29
C THR A 167 4.21 -17.12 -7.86
N LYS A 168 4.41 -17.06 -9.18
CA LYS A 168 4.78 -15.79 -9.86
C LYS A 168 3.59 -14.84 -10.03
N THR A 169 2.38 -15.36 -9.98
CA THR A 169 1.17 -14.55 -10.17
C THR A 169 0.73 -13.88 -8.86
N ARG A 170 1.03 -14.53 -7.75
CA ARG A 170 0.83 -13.98 -6.40
C ARG A 170 1.89 -12.95 -6.03
#